data_d779bd5ef14acea072ec7ec7bb5d9112
#
_entry.id   d779bd5ef14acea072ec7ec7bb5d9112
#
_cell.length_a   1.000
_cell.length_b   1.000
_cell.length_c   1.000
_cell.angle_alpha   90.00
_cell.angle_beta   90.00
_cell.angle_gamma   90.00
#
_symmetry.space_group_name_H-M   'P 1'
#
loop_
_entity.id
_entity.type
_entity.pdbx_description
1 polymer ?
#
loop_
_entity_poly.entity_id
_entity_poly.type
_entity_poly.pdbx_seq_one_letter_code
_entity_poly.pdbx_strand_id
1 'polypeptide(L)'
;MGERVTIEGAVDTVVFQNEENGYTVLHLLTDQGEVVTVVGCIPFAAAGESMTITGVWVNHPTYGVQLTAELVERRMPREEES
;
A
#
# COMPACT_ATOMS: atom_id res chain seq x y z
N MET A 1 9.58 -15.04 -12.00
CA MET A 1 9.18 -13.82 -12.19
C MET A 1 7.85 -13.54 -11.73
N GLY A 2 7.61 -12.60 -10.97
CA GLY A 2 6.33 -12.25 -10.47
C GLY A 2 5.54 -11.46 -11.49
N GLU A 3 4.25 -11.60 -11.44
CA GLU A 3 3.40 -10.80 -12.26
C GLU A 3 3.07 -9.51 -11.57
N ARG A 4 2.96 -8.45 -12.37
CA ARG A 4 2.56 -7.18 -11.83
C ARG A 4 1.06 -7.17 -11.65
N VAL A 5 0.61 -6.78 -10.48
CA VAL A 5 -0.81 -6.72 -10.18
C VAL A 5 -1.15 -5.32 -9.69
N THR A 6 -2.43 -4.98 -9.79
CA THR A 6 -2.92 -3.69 -9.32
C THR A 6 -4.05 -3.96 -8.35
N ILE A 7 -3.95 -3.38 -7.16
CA ILE A 7 -5.00 -3.51 -6.16
C ILE A 7 -5.42 -2.13 -5.68
N GLU A 8 -6.65 -2.03 -5.23
CA GLU A 8 -7.20 -0.79 -4.71
C GLU A 8 -7.72 -1.03 -3.33
N GLY A 9 -7.55 -0.06 -2.47
CA GLY A 9 -8.07 -0.16 -1.13
C GLY A 9 -7.69 1.04 -0.31
N ALA A 10 -7.91 0.93 0.99
CA ALA A 10 -7.60 1.99 1.92
C ALA A 10 -6.57 1.49 2.92
N VAL A 11 -5.70 2.38 3.36
CA VAL A 11 -4.69 2.02 4.35
C VAL A 11 -5.40 1.74 5.67
N ASP A 12 -5.23 0.52 6.16
CA ASP A 12 -5.78 0.14 7.44
C ASP A 12 -4.83 0.55 8.57
N THR A 13 -3.56 0.25 8.40
CA THR A 13 -2.56 0.52 9.43
C THR A 13 -1.23 0.75 8.76
N VAL A 14 -0.50 1.76 9.21
CA VAL A 14 0.89 1.94 8.82
C VAL A 14 1.74 1.23 9.87
N VAL A 15 2.42 0.17 9.46
CA VAL A 15 3.18 -0.65 10.37
C VAL A 15 4.54 -0.03 10.65
N PHE A 16 5.17 0.51 9.62
CA PHE A 16 6.50 1.09 9.74
C PHE A 16 6.66 2.15 8.66
N GLN A 17 7.33 3.22 8.99
CA GLN A 17 7.62 4.24 8.00
C GLN A 17 8.95 4.88 8.34
N ASN A 18 9.86 4.87 7.38
CA ASN A 18 11.15 5.51 7.54
C ASN A 18 11.06 6.89 6.89
N GLU A 19 11.20 7.91 7.70
CA GLU A 19 10.99 9.26 7.20
C GLU A 19 12.13 9.75 6.33
N GLU A 20 13.29 9.12 6.42
CA GLU A 20 14.43 9.59 5.65
C GLU A 20 14.33 9.19 4.19
N ASN A 21 13.86 7.99 3.93
CA ASN A 21 13.80 7.51 2.56
C ASN A 21 12.41 7.17 2.09
N GLY A 22 11.41 7.34 2.95
CA GLY A 22 10.03 7.07 2.56
C GLY A 22 9.63 5.62 2.55
N TYR A 23 10.52 4.72 2.92
CA TYR A 23 10.20 3.29 2.92
C TYR A 23 9.10 3.02 3.93
N THR A 24 8.07 2.34 3.49
CA THR A 24 6.87 2.16 4.29
C THR A 24 6.41 0.72 4.21
N VAL A 25 5.93 0.21 5.33
CA VAL A 25 5.24 -1.06 5.41
C VAL A 25 3.85 -0.76 5.95
N LEU A 26 2.83 -1.14 5.22
CA LEU A 26 1.47 -0.87 5.65
C LEU A 26 0.55 -2.03 5.32
N HIS A 27 -0.59 -2.03 5.97
CA HIS A 27 -1.66 -2.97 5.65
C HIS A 27 -2.73 -2.23 4.89
N LEU A 28 -3.04 -2.74 3.71
CA LEU A 28 -4.06 -2.17 2.84
C LEU A 28 -5.28 -3.06 2.89
N LEU A 29 -6.42 -2.47 3.20
CA LEU A 29 -7.67 -3.19 3.18
C LEU A 29 -8.27 -3.00 1.81
N THR A 30 -8.36 -4.08 1.05
CA THR A 30 -8.81 -3.99 -0.33
C THR A 30 -10.32 -3.86 -0.39
N ASP A 31 -10.81 -3.51 -1.57
CA ASP A 31 -12.24 -3.37 -1.77
C ASP A 31 -12.97 -4.70 -1.59
N GLN A 32 -12.25 -5.79 -1.64
CA GLN A 32 -12.84 -7.10 -1.45
C GLN A 32 -12.80 -7.56 0.00
N GLY A 33 -12.29 -6.73 0.88
CA GLY A 33 -12.26 -7.05 2.30
C GLY A 33 -11.03 -7.81 2.74
N GLU A 34 -10.01 -7.87 1.93
CA GLU A 34 -8.77 -8.56 2.28
C GLU A 34 -7.72 -7.57 2.74
N VAL A 35 -6.88 -8.02 3.66
CA VAL A 35 -5.78 -7.19 4.14
C VAL A 35 -4.50 -7.65 3.47
N VAL A 36 -3.83 -6.72 2.81
CA VAL A 36 -2.60 -7.00 2.07
C VAL A 36 -1.47 -6.20 2.68
N THR A 37 -0.34 -6.86 2.93
CA THR A 37 0.85 -6.16 3.39
C THR A 37 1.55 -5.56 2.18
N VAL A 38 1.72 -4.25 2.19
CA VAL A 38 2.34 -3.51 1.09
C VAL A 38 3.63 -2.90 1.59
N VAL A 39 4.69 -3.06 0.83
CA VAL A 39 5.97 -2.46 1.16
C VAL A 39 6.44 -1.64 -0.04
N GLY A 40 7.10 -0.54 0.25
CA GLY A 40 7.64 0.30 -0.81
C GLY A 40 7.81 1.72 -0.33
N CYS A 41 8.12 2.59 -1.26
CA CYS A 41 8.33 4.00 -0.95
C CYS A 41 6.99 4.72 -1.03
N ILE A 42 6.36 4.94 0.12
CA ILE A 42 5.06 5.60 0.21
C ILE A 42 5.15 6.65 1.30
N PRO A 43 5.77 7.79 1.00
CA PRO A 43 6.01 8.81 2.03
C PRO A 43 4.69 9.34 2.59
N PHE A 44 4.68 9.58 3.87
CA PHE A 44 3.56 10.20 4.57
C PHE A 44 2.26 9.43 4.45
N ALA A 45 2.35 8.11 4.37
CA ALA A 45 1.15 7.29 4.34
C ALA A 45 0.40 7.43 5.66
N ALA A 46 -0.91 7.41 5.57
CA ALA A 46 -1.74 7.57 6.75
C ALA A 46 -2.93 6.61 6.67
N ALA A 47 -3.34 6.14 7.84
CA ALA A 47 -4.50 5.25 7.91
C ALA A 47 -5.72 5.98 7.35
N GLY A 48 -6.52 5.26 6.60
CA GLY A 48 -7.72 5.82 5.98
C GLY A 48 -7.50 6.37 4.58
N GLU A 49 -6.26 6.47 4.16
CA GLU A 49 -5.96 7.01 2.84
C GLU A 49 -6.27 5.96 1.78
N SER A 50 -6.90 6.37 0.69
CA SER A 50 -7.20 5.44 -0.40
C SER A 50 -6.06 5.43 -1.39
N MET A 51 -5.71 4.25 -1.86
CA MET A 51 -4.59 4.09 -2.78
C MET A 51 -4.88 3.02 -3.80
N THR A 52 -4.31 3.20 -4.98
CA THR A 52 -4.25 2.16 -5.99
C THR A 52 -2.78 1.81 -6.15
N ILE A 53 -2.44 0.56 -5.92
CA ILE A 53 -1.05 0.13 -5.87
C ILE A 53 -0.80 -0.92 -6.93
N THR A 54 0.21 -0.67 -7.75
CA THR A 54 0.66 -1.62 -8.74
C THR A 54 2.01 -2.15 -8.28
N GLY A 55 2.14 -3.45 -8.21
CA GLY A 55 3.38 -4.03 -7.76
C GLY A 55 3.45 -5.51 -8.01
N VAL A 56 4.38 -6.15 -7.34
CA VAL A 56 4.70 -7.56 -7.55
C VAL A 56 4.62 -8.27 -6.21
N TRP A 57 4.00 -9.45 -6.22
CA TRP A 57 3.95 -10.27 -5.01
C TRP A 57 5.32 -10.87 -4.75
N VAL A 58 5.75 -10.76 -3.50
CA VAL A 58 7.02 -11.31 -3.06
C VAL A 58 6.76 -12.13 -1.81
N ASN A 59 7.36 -13.31 -1.72
CA ASN A 59 7.22 -14.15 -0.56
C ASN A 59 8.41 -13.91 0.35
N HIS A 60 8.19 -13.16 1.41
CA HIS A 60 9.25 -12.85 2.36
C HIS A 60 9.46 -14.05 3.29
N PRO A 61 10.70 -14.46 3.53
CA PRO A 61 10.92 -15.66 4.35
C PRO A 61 10.41 -15.55 5.78
N THR A 62 10.34 -14.35 6.33
CA THR A 62 9.89 -14.19 7.69
C THR A 62 8.43 -13.75 7.77
N TYR A 63 8.03 -12.83 6.90
CA TYR A 63 6.72 -12.21 7.04
C TYR A 63 5.69 -12.72 6.06
N GLY A 64 6.07 -13.62 5.16
CA GLY A 64 5.12 -14.20 4.23
C GLY A 64 4.94 -13.35 2.99
N VAL A 65 3.76 -13.44 2.40
CA VAL A 65 3.51 -12.80 1.12
C VAL A 65 3.30 -11.31 1.31
N GLN A 66 4.02 -10.51 0.54
CA GLN A 66 3.91 -9.06 0.57
C GLN A 66 3.80 -8.55 -0.85
N LEU A 67 3.16 -7.40 -1.01
CA LEU A 67 3.10 -6.73 -2.29
C LEU A 67 4.15 -5.63 -2.30
N THR A 68 5.13 -5.75 -3.17
CA THR A 68 6.14 -4.71 -3.32
C THR A 68 5.62 -3.67 -4.30
N ALA A 69 5.37 -2.47 -3.80
CA ALA A 69 4.77 -1.42 -4.59
C ALA A 69 5.77 -0.84 -5.58
N GLU A 70 5.38 -0.77 -6.83
CA GLU A 70 6.18 -0.13 -7.87
C GLU A 70 5.57 1.19 -8.28
N LEU A 71 4.26 1.28 -8.25
CA LEU A 71 3.54 2.50 -8.58
C LEU A 71 2.41 2.67 -7.60
N VAL A 72 2.33 3.83 -6.99
CA VAL A 72 1.29 4.12 -6.03
C VAL A 72 0.55 5.36 -6.49
N GLU A 73 -0.76 5.20 -6.67
CA GLU A 73 -1.62 6.33 -6.98
C GLU A 73 -2.46 6.60 -5.76
N ARG A 74 -2.30 7.78 -5.24
CA ARG A 74 -2.96 8.15 -4.00
C ARG A 74 -4.17 9.00 -4.33
N ARG A 75 -5.29 8.61 -3.73
CA ARG A 75 -6.50 9.34 -3.96
C ARG A 75 -6.79 10.15 -2.76
N MET A 76 -6.79 11.44 -2.95
CA MET A 76 -7.16 12.31 -1.86
C MET A 76 -8.65 12.31 -1.74
N PRO A 77 -9.17 12.42 -0.53
CA PRO A 77 -10.61 12.57 -0.39
C PRO A 77 -11.06 13.83 -1.11
N ARG A 78 -12.13 13.71 -1.90
CA ARG A 78 -12.61 14.84 -2.57
C ARG A 78 -13.33 15.69 -1.63
N GLU A 79 -12.94 16.88 -1.63
CA GLU A 79 -13.71 17.70 -0.83
C GLU A 79 -14.76 18.15 -1.61
N GLU A 80 -15.74 18.15 -1.57
CA GLU A 80 -16.68 18.45 -2.35
C GLU A 80 -16.97 19.66 -2.47
N GLU A 81 -16.89 20.17 -3.06
CA GLU A 81 -17.03 21.15 -3.10
C GLU A 81 -17.74 21.42 -3.61
N SER A 82 -18.21 21.43 -3.51
CA SER A 82 -18.79 21.71 -3.91
C SER A 82 -19.10 22.13 -4.39
#